data_0264384316eeb3b83a839a5c7d95e1eb
#
_entry.id   0264384316eeb3b83a839a5c7d95e1eb
#
_cell.length_a   1.000
_cell.length_b   1.000
_cell.length_c   1.000
_cell.angle_alpha   90.00
_cell.angle_beta   90.00
_cell.angle_gamma   90.00
#
_symmetry.space_group_name_H-M   'P 1'
#
loop_
_entity.id
_entity.type
_entity.pdbx_description
1 polymer ?
#
loop_
_entity_poly.entity_id
_entity_poly.type
_entity_poly.pdbx_seq_one_letter_code
_entity_poly.pdbx_strand_id
1 'polypeptide(L)'
;MIYCNPVGWVFSVFLFLGPVLEELLFRGAITKELLRRYSPAKAILFSGLIFGIFHLNPVQIIGACLIGFLLAWLYYKTRSLMACILIHIMNNGLSVYLSLKHPEMEDVTHLLSNPYVLVWAVVFILLLLLSLKQLNKYNISDTNTTNN
;
A
#
# COMPACT_ATOMS: atom_id res chain seq x y z
N MET A 1 -3.30 14.40 -37.69
CA MET A 1 -4.45 14.02 -36.85
C MET A 1 -3.94 13.10 -35.75
N ILE A 2 -3.80 13.60 -34.53
CA ILE A 2 -3.40 12.76 -33.38
C ILE A 2 -4.65 11.98 -33.01
N TYR A 3 -4.71 10.70 -33.35
CA TYR A 3 -5.76 9.79 -32.87
C TYR A 3 -5.59 9.65 -31.36
N CYS A 4 -6.35 10.42 -30.59
CA CYS A 4 -6.50 10.18 -29.15
C CYS A 4 -7.20 8.84 -28.98
N ASN A 5 -6.43 7.79 -28.67
CA ASN A 5 -6.99 6.51 -28.30
C ASN A 5 -7.71 6.66 -26.94
N PRO A 6 -9.06 6.62 -26.89
CA PRO A 6 -9.80 6.85 -25.66
C PRO A 6 -9.43 5.85 -24.55
N VAL A 7 -9.06 4.62 -24.92
CA VAL A 7 -8.59 3.59 -23.98
C VAL A 7 -7.28 4.02 -23.31
N GLY A 8 -6.34 4.60 -24.08
CA GLY A 8 -5.06 5.06 -23.54
C GLY A 8 -5.23 6.21 -22.54
N TRP A 9 -6.17 7.11 -22.77
CA TRP A 9 -6.48 8.21 -21.84
C TRP A 9 -7.08 7.69 -20.52
N VAL A 10 -8.06 6.79 -20.61
CA VAL A 10 -8.67 6.15 -19.45
C VAL A 10 -7.61 5.43 -18.61
N PHE A 11 -6.73 4.64 -19.26
CA PHE A 11 -5.61 3.98 -18.60
C PHE A 11 -4.66 4.96 -17.88
N SER A 12 -4.31 6.07 -18.54
CA SER A 12 -3.43 7.07 -17.95
C SER A 12 -4.06 7.74 -16.73
N VAL A 13 -5.35 8.05 -16.78
CA VAL A 13 -6.09 8.62 -15.64
C VAL A 13 -6.07 7.66 -14.45
N PHE A 14 -6.39 6.39 -14.63
CA PHE A 14 -6.38 5.42 -13.54
C PHE A 14 -4.97 5.15 -13.01
N LEU A 15 -3.95 5.19 -13.88
CA LEU A 15 -2.57 4.92 -13.48
C LEU A 15 -1.95 6.08 -12.67
N PHE A 16 -2.31 7.32 -12.95
CA PHE A 16 -1.70 8.50 -12.33
C PHE A 16 -2.65 9.23 -11.38
N LEU A 17 -3.86 9.56 -11.82
CA LEU A 17 -4.80 10.36 -11.03
C LEU A 17 -5.41 9.54 -9.89
N GLY A 18 -5.70 8.27 -10.12
CA GLY A 18 -6.20 7.36 -9.09
C GLY A 18 -5.29 7.34 -7.87
N PRO A 19 -4.00 6.95 -8.00
CA PRO A 19 -3.05 6.97 -6.90
C PRO A 19 -2.90 8.32 -6.22
N VAL A 20 -2.93 9.43 -6.95
CA VAL A 20 -2.86 10.77 -6.35
C VAL A 20 -4.05 11.01 -5.43
N LEU A 21 -5.27 10.77 -5.90
CA LEU A 21 -6.49 10.98 -5.12
C LEU A 21 -6.58 10.03 -3.93
N GLU A 22 -6.18 8.77 -4.12
CA GLU A 22 -6.15 7.78 -3.05
C GLU A 22 -5.13 8.17 -1.97
N GLU A 23 -3.93 8.60 -2.32
CA GLU A 23 -2.94 9.02 -1.32
C GLU A 23 -3.36 10.31 -0.60
N LEU A 24 -3.98 11.26 -1.27
CA LEU A 24 -4.56 12.43 -0.62
C LEU A 24 -5.60 12.03 0.43
N LEU A 25 -6.50 11.10 0.10
CA LEU A 25 -7.52 10.63 1.02
C LEU A 25 -6.89 9.77 2.14
N PHE A 26 -6.14 8.74 1.78
CA PHE A 26 -5.66 7.75 2.76
C PHE A 26 -4.51 8.29 3.62
N ARG A 27 -3.48 8.91 3.04
CA ARG A 27 -2.31 9.40 3.79
C ARG A 27 -2.52 10.83 4.26
N GLY A 28 -3.09 11.67 3.40
CA GLY A 28 -3.37 13.07 3.71
C GLY A 28 -4.44 13.25 4.80
N ALA A 29 -5.48 12.43 4.81
CA ALA A 29 -6.58 12.54 5.78
C ALA A 29 -6.58 11.36 6.77
N ILE A 30 -6.88 10.14 6.32
CA ILE A 30 -7.16 8.99 7.19
C ILE A 30 -5.93 8.61 8.05
N THR A 31 -4.79 8.31 7.43
CA THR A 31 -3.58 7.90 8.16
C THR A 31 -3.09 8.99 9.10
N LYS A 32 -3.14 10.24 8.64
CA LYS A 32 -2.77 11.41 9.46
C LYS A 32 -3.62 11.49 10.72
N GLU A 33 -4.94 11.31 10.62
CA GLU A 33 -5.84 11.36 11.77
C GLU A 33 -5.69 10.11 12.66
N LEU A 34 -5.50 8.93 12.08
CA LEU A 34 -5.21 7.72 12.86
C LEU A 34 -3.92 7.85 13.68
N LEU A 35 -2.87 8.45 13.13
CA LEU A 35 -1.61 8.71 13.83
C LEU A 35 -1.73 9.73 14.96
N ARG A 36 -2.77 10.56 14.97
CA ARG A 36 -3.07 11.47 16.09
C ARG A 36 -3.77 10.78 17.24
N ARG A 37 -4.55 9.73 16.97
CA ARG A 37 -5.43 9.07 17.96
C ARG A 37 -4.89 7.74 18.46
N TYR A 38 -4.06 7.07 17.70
CA TYR A 38 -3.58 5.71 17.98
C TYR A 38 -2.06 5.64 17.92
N SER A 39 -1.52 4.58 18.52
CA SER A 39 -0.10 4.25 18.33
C SER A 39 0.23 4.03 16.86
N PRO A 40 1.46 4.33 16.40
CA PRO A 40 1.84 4.18 15.01
C PRO A 40 1.53 2.81 14.42
N ALA A 41 1.76 1.73 15.18
CA ALA A 41 1.46 0.37 14.74
C ALA A 41 -0.03 0.17 14.44
N LYS A 42 -0.92 0.63 15.35
CA LYS A 42 -2.37 0.56 15.13
C LYS A 42 -2.83 1.43 13.97
N ALA A 43 -2.29 2.65 13.86
CA ALA A 43 -2.63 3.57 12.78
C ALA A 43 -2.26 2.99 11.40
N ILE A 44 -1.06 2.41 11.28
CA ILE A 44 -0.60 1.74 10.07
C ILE A 44 -1.48 0.55 9.73
N LEU A 45 -1.78 -0.30 10.73
CA LEU A 45 -2.62 -1.48 10.55
C LEU A 45 -4.02 -1.09 10.06
N PHE A 46 -4.70 -0.17 10.75
CA PHE A 46 -6.04 0.26 10.35
C PHE A 46 -6.05 0.94 8.98
N SER A 47 -5.08 1.82 8.71
CA SER A 47 -4.98 2.48 7.41
C SER A 47 -4.81 1.48 6.25
N GLY A 48 -3.94 0.48 6.41
CA GLY A 48 -3.71 -0.53 5.37
C GLY A 48 -4.92 -1.46 5.17
N LEU A 49 -5.60 -1.86 6.25
CA LEU A 49 -6.82 -2.67 6.15
C LEU A 49 -7.93 -1.91 5.44
N ILE A 50 -8.19 -0.66 5.83
CA ILE A 50 -9.23 0.18 5.20
C ILE A 50 -8.89 0.38 3.72
N PHE A 51 -7.62 0.63 3.39
CA PHE A 51 -7.15 0.79 2.02
C PHE A 51 -7.41 -0.48 1.18
N GLY A 52 -7.10 -1.66 1.72
CA GLY A 52 -7.36 -2.92 1.03
C GLY A 52 -8.85 -3.18 0.80
N ILE A 53 -9.67 -3.01 1.84
CA ILE A 53 -11.12 -3.23 1.74
C ILE A 53 -11.78 -2.26 0.74
N PHE A 54 -11.27 -1.06 0.61
CA PHE A 54 -11.76 -0.06 -0.35
C PHE A 54 -11.69 -0.52 -1.81
N HIS A 55 -10.80 -1.45 -2.14
CA HIS A 55 -10.67 -1.98 -3.50
C HIS A 55 -11.79 -2.94 -3.92
N LEU A 56 -12.60 -3.46 -2.98
CA LEU A 56 -13.80 -4.30 -3.21
C LEU A 56 -13.58 -5.58 -4.04
N ASN A 57 -12.42 -5.78 -4.62
CA ASN A 57 -12.07 -6.95 -5.42
C ASN A 57 -11.28 -7.95 -4.55
N PRO A 58 -11.78 -9.16 -4.28
CA PRO A 58 -11.12 -10.14 -3.40
C PRO A 58 -9.68 -10.44 -3.78
N VAL A 59 -9.36 -10.50 -5.09
CA VAL A 59 -8.00 -10.73 -5.59
C VAL A 59 -7.08 -9.58 -5.22
N GLN A 60 -7.58 -8.35 -5.33
CA GLN A 60 -6.81 -7.13 -5.09
C GLN A 60 -6.70 -6.80 -3.60
N ILE A 61 -7.68 -7.19 -2.76
CA ILE A 61 -7.73 -6.83 -1.33
C ILE A 61 -6.42 -7.16 -0.63
N ILE A 62 -5.89 -8.37 -0.81
CA ILE A 62 -4.64 -8.80 -0.13
C ILE A 62 -3.47 -7.92 -0.57
N GLY A 63 -3.25 -7.77 -1.88
CA GLY A 63 -2.19 -6.92 -2.41
C GLY A 63 -2.35 -5.45 -2.00
N ALA A 64 -3.58 -4.94 -2.04
CA ALA A 64 -3.90 -3.57 -1.63
C ALA A 64 -3.67 -3.35 -0.12
N CYS A 65 -3.99 -4.33 0.75
CA CYS A 65 -3.63 -4.25 2.17
C CYS A 65 -2.12 -4.14 2.35
N LEU A 66 -1.35 -4.97 1.65
CA LEU A 66 0.11 -5.01 1.78
C LEU A 66 0.75 -3.70 1.35
N ILE A 67 0.38 -3.18 0.18
CA ILE A 67 0.86 -1.87 -0.27
C ILE A 67 0.33 -0.75 0.64
N GLY A 68 -0.90 -0.87 1.14
CA GLY A 68 -1.50 0.03 2.11
C GLY A 68 -0.70 0.15 3.40
N PHE A 69 -0.22 -0.96 3.96
CA PHE A 69 0.66 -0.97 5.13
C PHE A 69 2.01 -0.30 4.82
N LEU A 70 2.62 -0.64 3.69
CA LEU A 70 3.90 -0.06 3.27
C LEU A 70 3.80 1.46 3.14
N LEU A 71 2.77 1.96 2.45
CA LEU A 71 2.60 3.39 2.22
C LEU A 71 2.23 4.15 3.51
N ALA A 72 1.42 3.55 4.41
CA ALA A 72 1.14 4.13 5.72
C ALA A 72 2.40 4.20 6.60
N TRP A 73 3.24 3.16 6.57
CA TRP A 73 4.53 3.16 7.24
C TRP A 73 5.50 4.20 6.65
N LEU A 74 5.59 4.28 5.32
CA LEU A 74 6.40 5.26 4.63
C LEU A 74 5.97 6.68 5.01
N TYR A 75 4.67 6.97 5.00
CA TYR A 75 4.13 8.26 5.43
C TYR A 75 4.46 8.55 6.90
N TYR A 76 4.34 7.56 7.78
CA TYR A 76 4.74 7.73 9.19
C TYR A 76 6.19 8.14 9.32
N LYS A 77 7.10 7.51 8.56
CA LYS A 77 8.55 7.77 8.63
C LYS A 77 8.98 9.06 7.95
N THR A 78 8.42 9.38 6.79
CA THR A 78 8.89 10.48 5.95
C THR A 78 8.04 11.74 6.04
N ARG A 79 6.79 11.60 6.48
CA ARG A 79 5.76 12.64 6.42
C ARG A 79 5.58 13.23 5.01
N SER A 80 6.05 12.53 3.99
CA SER A 80 6.01 12.93 2.59
C SER A 80 4.88 12.21 1.85
N LEU A 81 3.88 12.98 1.46
CA LEU A 81 2.78 12.49 0.62
C LEU A 81 3.29 12.18 -0.80
N MET A 82 4.24 12.98 -1.30
CA MET A 82 4.82 12.79 -2.62
C MET A 82 5.55 11.43 -2.74
N ALA A 83 6.29 11.03 -1.71
CA ALA A 83 6.94 9.73 -1.69
C ALA A 83 5.92 8.58 -1.78
N CYS A 84 4.80 8.70 -1.09
CA CYS A 84 3.72 7.71 -1.15
C CYS A 84 3.09 7.66 -2.55
N ILE A 85 2.78 8.81 -3.15
CA ILE A 85 2.21 8.92 -4.50
C ILE A 85 3.14 8.25 -5.52
N LEU A 86 4.43 8.55 -5.50
CA LEU A 86 5.39 7.99 -6.45
C LEU A 86 5.48 6.47 -6.35
N ILE A 87 5.59 5.93 -5.14
CA ILE A 87 5.65 4.48 -4.92
C ILE A 87 4.34 3.82 -5.32
N HIS A 88 3.19 4.46 -5.05
CA HIS A 88 1.89 3.94 -5.45
C HIS A 88 1.74 3.89 -6.98
N ILE A 89 2.12 4.95 -7.70
CA ILE A 89 2.14 4.97 -9.18
C ILE A 89 3.05 3.86 -9.73
N MET A 90 4.24 3.68 -9.14
CA MET A 90 5.16 2.61 -9.56
C MET A 90 4.55 1.22 -9.33
N ASN A 91 3.89 1.00 -8.19
CA ASN A 91 3.20 -0.25 -7.90
C ASN A 91 2.08 -0.54 -8.91
N ASN A 92 1.24 0.45 -9.21
CA ASN A 92 0.17 0.29 -10.20
C ASN A 92 0.72 0.06 -11.61
N GLY A 93 1.79 0.76 -12.00
CA GLY A 93 2.46 0.53 -13.26
C GLY A 93 3.04 -0.88 -13.38
N LEU A 94 3.66 -1.38 -12.32
CA LEU A 94 4.17 -2.76 -12.26
C LEU A 94 3.02 -3.77 -12.34
N SER A 95 1.91 -3.55 -11.61
CA SER A 95 0.74 -4.42 -11.65
C SER A 95 0.16 -4.52 -13.06
N VAL A 96 -0.03 -3.37 -13.73
CA VAL A 96 -0.50 -3.34 -15.12
C VAL A 96 0.47 -4.08 -16.06
N TYR A 97 1.77 -3.85 -15.92
CA TYR A 97 2.78 -4.54 -16.73
C TYR A 97 2.73 -6.06 -16.53
N LEU A 98 2.60 -6.52 -15.28
CA LEU A 98 2.51 -7.94 -14.96
C LEU A 98 1.22 -8.56 -15.50
N SER A 99 0.06 -7.91 -15.34
CA SER A 99 -1.22 -8.39 -15.89
C SER A 99 -1.18 -8.52 -17.42
N LEU A 100 -0.49 -7.62 -18.10
CA LEU A 100 -0.33 -7.71 -19.58
C LEU A 100 0.60 -8.87 -20.01
N LYS A 101 1.59 -9.21 -19.18
CA LYS A 101 2.55 -10.28 -19.47
C LYS A 101 2.08 -11.66 -19.01
N HIS A 102 1.31 -11.69 -17.93
CA HIS A 102 0.88 -12.89 -17.22
C HIS A 102 -0.61 -12.80 -16.86
N PRO A 103 -1.51 -12.80 -17.88
CA PRO A 103 -2.96 -12.69 -17.63
C PRO A 103 -3.51 -13.83 -16.77
N GLU A 104 -2.82 -14.97 -16.72
CA GLU A 104 -3.16 -16.11 -15.87
C GLU A 104 -3.06 -15.80 -14.36
N MET A 105 -2.32 -14.75 -13.98
CA MET A 105 -2.17 -14.35 -12.58
C MET A 105 -3.38 -13.58 -12.03
N GLU A 106 -4.35 -13.25 -12.84
CA GLU A 106 -5.61 -12.62 -12.41
C GLU A 106 -6.57 -13.63 -11.80
N ASP A 107 -6.35 -14.92 -12.00
CA ASP A 107 -7.15 -15.97 -11.36
C ASP A 107 -6.64 -16.27 -9.94
N VAL A 108 -7.54 -16.10 -8.95
CA VAL A 108 -7.24 -16.36 -7.52
C VAL A 108 -6.78 -17.79 -7.29
N THR A 109 -7.36 -18.75 -8.00
CA THR A 109 -7.02 -20.16 -7.84
C THR A 109 -5.59 -20.44 -8.29
N HIS A 110 -5.17 -19.82 -9.39
CA HIS A 110 -3.80 -19.89 -9.89
C HIS A 110 -2.82 -19.16 -8.97
N LEU A 111 -3.23 -18.01 -8.44
CA LEU A 111 -2.42 -17.23 -7.50
C LEU A 111 -2.16 -18.02 -6.20
N LEU A 112 -3.19 -18.65 -5.62
CA LEU A 112 -3.10 -19.43 -4.39
C LEU A 112 -2.37 -20.78 -4.58
N SER A 113 -2.38 -21.33 -5.79
CA SER A 113 -1.67 -22.58 -6.12
C SER A 113 -0.20 -22.36 -6.48
N ASN A 114 0.22 -21.12 -6.78
CA ASN A 114 1.58 -20.82 -7.17
C ASN A 114 2.51 -20.72 -5.94
N PRO A 115 3.46 -21.66 -5.73
CA PRO A 115 4.32 -21.67 -4.54
C PRO A 115 5.20 -20.42 -4.43
N TYR A 116 5.58 -19.79 -5.54
CA TYR A 116 6.38 -18.56 -5.51
C TYR A 116 5.58 -17.38 -4.94
N VAL A 117 4.29 -17.28 -5.28
CA VAL A 117 3.41 -16.22 -4.74
C VAL A 117 3.25 -16.40 -3.23
N LEU A 118 3.05 -17.64 -2.77
CA LEU A 118 2.94 -17.96 -1.35
C LEU A 118 4.24 -17.63 -0.58
N VAL A 119 5.40 -17.99 -1.15
CA VAL A 119 6.70 -17.66 -0.55
C VAL A 119 6.89 -16.15 -0.43
N TRP A 120 6.61 -15.39 -1.49
CA TRP A 120 6.73 -13.92 -1.45
C TRP A 120 5.74 -13.27 -0.49
N ALA A 121 4.51 -13.78 -0.41
CA ALA A 121 3.53 -13.33 0.58
C ALA A 121 4.03 -13.54 2.02
N VAL A 122 4.60 -14.73 2.32
CA VAL A 122 5.18 -15.02 3.63
C VAL A 122 6.37 -14.10 3.92
N VAL A 123 7.29 -13.92 2.97
CA VAL A 123 8.45 -13.01 3.12
C VAL A 123 7.96 -11.58 3.41
N PHE A 124 6.94 -11.11 2.68
CA PHE A 124 6.40 -9.78 2.88
C PHE A 124 5.76 -9.63 4.27
N ILE A 125 4.97 -10.62 4.71
CA ILE A 125 4.36 -10.63 6.05
C ILE A 125 5.45 -10.61 7.14
N LEU A 126 6.52 -11.40 6.98
CA LEU A 126 7.64 -11.40 7.93
C LEU A 126 8.34 -10.05 7.98
N LEU A 127 8.61 -9.42 6.84
CA LEU A 127 9.20 -8.08 6.77
C LEU A 127 8.29 -7.03 7.42
N LEU A 128 6.97 -7.12 7.21
CA LEU A 128 5.99 -6.26 7.86
C LEU A 128 6.01 -6.43 9.38
N LEU A 129 5.99 -7.67 9.88
CA LEU A 129 6.03 -7.97 11.31
C LEU A 129 7.34 -7.49 11.97
N LEU A 130 8.48 -7.67 11.30
CA LEU A 130 9.77 -7.15 11.76
C LEU A 130 9.77 -5.62 11.81
N SER A 131 9.21 -4.97 10.79
CA SER A 131 9.07 -3.51 10.74
C SER A 131 8.18 -2.98 11.87
N LEU A 132 7.05 -3.63 12.13
CA LEU A 132 6.14 -3.28 13.23
C LEU A 132 6.80 -3.50 14.59
N LYS A 133 7.57 -4.59 14.77
CA LYS A 133 8.33 -4.85 16.00
C LYS A 133 9.39 -3.76 16.24
N GLN A 134 10.07 -3.33 15.19
CA GLN A 134 11.08 -2.28 15.29
C GLN A 134 10.46 -0.92 15.62
N LEU A 135 9.29 -0.61 15.04
CA LEU A 135 8.52 0.59 15.40
C LEU A 135 8.10 0.62 16.87
N ASN A 136 7.68 -0.52 17.40
CA ASN A 136 7.28 -0.63 18.80
C ASN A 136 8.48 -0.43 19.76
N LYS A 137 9.66 -0.89 19.40
CA LYS A 137 10.89 -0.68 20.18
C LYS A 137 11.29 0.81 20.24
N TYR A 138 11.14 1.55 19.15
CA TYR A 138 11.41 3.00 19.11
C TYR A 138 10.44 3.79 20.00
N ASN A 139 9.16 3.46 20.01
CA ASN A 139 8.16 4.13 20.87
C ASN A 139 8.45 3.94 22.37
N ILE A 140 8.98 2.79 22.77
CA ILE A 140 9.31 2.52 24.17
C ILE A 140 10.53 3.32 24.62
N SER A 141 11.52 3.55 23.72
CA SER A 141 12.71 4.35 24.04
C SER A 141 12.39 5.84 24.19
N ASP A 142 11.50 6.38 23.34
CA ASP A 142 11.11 7.80 23.42
C ASP A 142 10.29 8.14 24.67
N THR A 143 9.44 7.22 25.14
CA THR A 143 8.69 7.43 26.38
C THR A 143 9.57 7.41 27.63
N ASN A 144 10.68 6.69 27.61
CA ASN A 144 11.63 6.64 28.74
C ASN A 144 12.55 7.85 28.79
N THR A 145 12.81 8.54 27.67
CA THR A 145 13.64 9.75 27.61
C THR A 145 12.89 11.03 27.97
N THR A 146 11.56 11.04 27.91
CA THR A 146 10.72 12.20 28.27
C THR A 146 10.30 12.22 29.74
N ASN A 147 10.55 11.14 30.50
CA ASN A 147 10.21 11.02 31.92
C ASN A 147 11.41 11.17 32.88
N ASN A 148 12.60 11.54 32.36
CA ASN A 148 13.79 11.94 33.11
C ASN A 148 14.12 13.42 32.87
#